data_0dee2fbd45ace3be0816255cd191b4e6
#
_entry.id   0dee2fbd45ace3be0816255cd191b4e6
#
_cell.length_a   1.000
_cell.length_b   1.000
_cell.length_c   1.000
_cell.angle_alpha   90.00
_cell.angle_beta   90.00
_cell.angle_gamma   90.00
#
_symmetry.space_group_name_H-M   'P 1'
#
loop_
_entity.id
_entity.type
_entity.pdbx_description
1 polymer ?
#
loop_
_entity_poly.entity_id
_entity_poly.type
_entity_poly.pdbx_seq_one_letter_code
_entity_poly.pdbx_strand_id
1 'polypeptide(L)'
;MKLYFDEHEINSTRTSMGRTITEADIVTHAGQTGDFYPHHMDAEWCKTQEFGQRVAHGTLILSVAVGALADEINEVAISYGYDRIRFISPVFIGDTITSKAEIVAKREHAKRAADFGLVDEQVTVTNQRGETVIAFVHVYMVEKKK
;
A
#
# COMPACT_ATOMS: atom_id res chain seq x y z
N MET A 1 6.40 -16.85 10.34
CA MET A 1 7.36 -16.21 11.29
C MET A 1 6.58 -15.43 12.33
N LYS A 2 7.00 -15.47 13.60
CA LYS A 2 6.37 -14.72 14.70
C LYS A 2 7.32 -13.62 15.15
N LEU A 3 6.94 -12.38 14.93
CA LEU A 3 7.65 -11.20 15.41
C LEU A 3 6.72 -10.42 16.33
N TYR A 4 6.96 -10.50 17.63
CA TYR A 4 6.14 -9.85 18.64
C TYR A 4 6.41 -8.35 18.72
N PHE A 5 5.50 -7.60 19.34
CA PHE A 5 5.58 -6.14 19.43
C PHE A 5 6.95 -5.62 19.91
N ASP A 6 7.50 -6.27 20.92
CA ASP A 6 8.78 -5.85 21.53
C ASP A 6 9.98 -6.04 20.59
N GLU A 7 9.87 -6.97 19.64
CA GLU A 7 10.91 -7.36 18.70
C GLU A 7 10.95 -6.48 17.42
N HIS A 8 9.95 -5.63 17.21
CA HIS A 8 9.96 -4.68 16.10
C HIS A 8 10.95 -3.53 16.38
N GLU A 9 11.78 -3.21 15.41
CA GLU A 9 12.81 -2.17 15.50
C GLU A 9 12.41 -0.93 14.69
N ILE A 10 12.49 0.25 15.35
CA ILE A 10 12.30 1.54 14.67
C ILE A 10 13.41 1.71 13.61
N ASN A 11 13.05 2.28 12.46
CA ASN A 11 13.88 2.47 11.26
C ASN A 11 14.24 1.17 10.51
N SER A 12 13.74 0.01 10.93
CA SER A 12 13.85 -1.19 10.09
C SER A 12 13.03 -1.01 8.81
N THR A 13 13.58 -1.49 7.69
CA THR A 13 12.95 -1.33 6.36
C THR A 13 12.85 -2.64 5.62
N ARG A 14 11.84 -2.74 4.77
CA ARG A 14 11.73 -3.81 3.77
C ARG A 14 11.23 -3.23 2.45
N THR A 15 11.58 -3.87 1.35
CA THR A 15 11.23 -3.42 0.00
C THR A 15 10.70 -4.61 -0.79
N SER A 16 9.57 -4.40 -1.46
CA SER A 16 8.97 -5.43 -2.32
C SER A 16 9.74 -5.62 -3.61
N MET A 17 9.46 -6.71 -4.30
CA MET A 17 9.76 -6.83 -5.71
C MET A 17 8.95 -5.81 -6.52
N GLY A 18 9.44 -5.45 -7.70
CA GLY A 18 8.69 -4.63 -8.65
C GLY A 18 7.50 -5.38 -9.25
N ARG A 19 6.37 -4.69 -9.42
CA ARG A 19 5.20 -5.21 -10.12
C ARG A 19 4.71 -4.25 -11.19
N THR A 20 4.61 -4.75 -12.43
CA THR A 20 4.05 -3.98 -13.55
C THR A 20 2.52 -4.00 -13.50
N ILE A 21 1.92 -2.82 -13.59
CA ILE A 21 0.46 -2.64 -13.65
C ILE A 21 0.00 -2.86 -15.08
N THR A 22 -0.97 -3.73 -15.25
CA THR A 22 -1.50 -4.13 -16.54
C THR A 22 -2.93 -3.64 -16.76
N GLU A 23 -3.41 -3.69 -18.02
CA GLU A 23 -4.82 -3.44 -18.31
C GLU A 23 -5.73 -4.43 -17.57
N ALA A 24 -5.32 -5.68 -17.46
CA ALA A 24 -6.07 -6.70 -16.73
C ALA A 24 -6.28 -6.32 -15.25
N ASP A 25 -5.27 -5.73 -14.61
CA ASP A 25 -5.39 -5.23 -13.22
C ASP A 25 -6.50 -4.18 -13.11
N ILE A 26 -6.53 -3.21 -14.00
CA ILE A 26 -7.52 -2.12 -14.01
C ILE A 26 -8.93 -2.66 -14.26
N VAL A 27 -9.10 -3.51 -15.28
CA VAL A 27 -10.41 -4.08 -15.64
C VAL A 27 -10.95 -4.97 -14.51
N THR A 28 -10.11 -5.81 -13.93
CA THR A 28 -10.48 -6.67 -12.80
C THR A 28 -10.89 -5.84 -11.59
N HIS A 29 -10.12 -4.81 -11.25
CA HIS A 29 -10.44 -3.92 -10.12
C HIS A 29 -11.75 -3.15 -10.35
N ALA A 30 -11.98 -2.64 -11.56
CA ALA A 30 -13.24 -2.02 -11.93
C ALA A 30 -14.43 -2.98 -11.74
N GLY A 31 -14.28 -4.24 -12.18
CA GLY A 31 -15.30 -5.28 -12.01
C GLY A 31 -15.60 -5.62 -10.56
N GLN A 32 -14.57 -5.63 -9.69
CA GLN A 32 -14.72 -5.92 -8.26
C GLN A 32 -15.36 -4.76 -7.48
N THR A 33 -15.08 -3.53 -7.88
CA THR A 33 -15.48 -2.33 -7.13
C THR A 33 -16.71 -1.63 -7.69
N GLY A 34 -17.01 -1.85 -8.97
CA GLY A 34 -18.03 -1.10 -9.72
C GLY A 34 -17.52 0.26 -10.23
N ASP A 35 -16.24 0.59 -10.06
CA ASP A 35 -15.66 1.85 -10.51
C ASP A 35 -15.18 1.77 -11.97
N PHE A 36 -16.11 1.96 -12.89
CA PHE A 36 -15.89 2.02 -14.34
C PHE A 36 -15.76 3.46 -14.84
N TYR A 37 -15.32 4.39 -14.04
CA TYR A 37 -15.22 5.79 -14.43
C TYR A 37 -14.28 5.98 -15.64
N PRO A 38 -14.57 6.93 -16.56
CA PRO A 38 -13.81 7.11 -17.79
C PRO A 38 -12.28 7.28 -17.62
N HIS A 39 -11.81 7.85 -16.52
CA HIS A 39 -10.38 7.92 -16.19
C HIS A 39 -9.67 6.58 -16.31
N HIS A 40 -10.38 5.49 -16.02
CA HIS A 40 -9.82 4.14 -15.97
C HIS A 40 -10.16 3.34 -17.22
N MET A 41 -11.29 3.65 -17.88
CA MET A 41 -11.91 2.77 -18.85
C MET A 41 -11.99 3.33 -20.27
N ASP A 42 -11.95 4.67 -20.46
CA ASP A 42 -12.16 5.31 -21.75
C ASP A 42 -10.89 6.00 -22.24
N ALA A 43 -10.13 5.31 -23.10
CA ALA A 43 -8.87 5.80 -23.63
C ALA A 43 -9.05 7.06 -24.50
N GLU A 44 -10.15 7.16 -25.26
CA GLU A 44 -10.40 8.32 -26.11
C GLU A 44 -10.77 9.56 -25.28
N TRP A 45 -11.61 9.39 -24.25
CA TRP A 45 -11.90 10.45 -23.30
C TRP A 45 -10.65 10.92 -22.56
N CYS A 46 -9.78 9.98 -22.14
CA CYS A 46 -8.54 10.31 -21.43
C CYS A 46 -7.58 11.19 -22.26
N LYS A 47 -7.59 11.08 -23.57
CA LYS A 47 -6.79 11.98 -24.46
C LYS A 47 -7.18 13.45 -24.33
N THR A 48 -8.38 13.75 -23.89
CA THR A 48 -8.87 15.12 -23.67
C THR A 48 -8.50 15.66 -22.27
N GLN A 49 -7.91 14.82 -21.41
CA GLN A 49 -7.53 15.19 -20.05
C GLN A 49 -6.03 15.46 -19.94
N GLU A 50 -5.62 16.14 -18.88
CA GLU A 50 -4.22 16.49 -18.62
C GLU A 50 -3.27 15.29 -18.65
N PHE A 51 -3.68 14.17 -18.06
CA PHE A 51 -2.88 12.93 -18.01
C PHE A 51 -2.83 12.16 -19.34
N GLY A 52 -3.71 12.43 -20.32
CA GLY A 52 -3.63 11.96 -21.70
C GLY A 52 -3.85 10.48 -21.94
N GLN A 53 -3.99 9.64 -20.91
CA GLN A 53 -4.15 8.19 -20.99
C GLN A 53 -4.89 7.66 -19.77
N ARG A 54 -5.33 6.39 -19.83
CA ARG A 54 -6.02 5.73 -18.73
C ARG A 54 -5.11 5.62 -17.50
N VAL A 55 -5.63 5.99 -16.34
CA VAL A 55 -4.92 5.90 -15.06
C VAL A 55 -5.45 4.75 -14.23
N ALA A 56 -4.58 4.08 -13.48
CA ALA A 56 -4.98 3.06 -12.53
C ALA A 56 -5.76 3.71 -11.37
N HIS A 57 -6.75 2.97 -10.84
CA HIS A 57 -7.45 3.37 -9.63
C HIS A 57 -6.45 3.52 -8.48
N GLY A 58 -6.56 4.59 -7.71
CA GLY A 58 -5.73 4.77 -6.52
C GLY A 58 -5.89 3.62 -5.52
N THR A 59 -7.11 3.12 -5.36
CA THR A 59 -7.41 1.95 -4.51
C THR A 59 -6.79 0.65 -5.02
N LEU A 60 -6.66 0.47 -6.34
CA LEU A 60 -5.90 -0.63 -6.92
C LEU A 60 -4.43 -0.57 -6.50
N ILE A 61 -3.80 0.59 -6.67
CA ILE A 61 -2.39 0.78 -6.33
C ILE A 61 -2.15 0.59 -4.83
N LEU A 62 -3.05 1.11 -3.99
CA LEU A 62 -3.02 0.85 -2.54
C LEU A 62 -3.05 -0.65 -2.24
N SER A 63 -3.98 -1.39 -2.85
CA SER A 63 -4.14 -2.83 -2.64
C SER A 63 -2.91 -3.62 -3.11
N VAL A 64 -2.37 -3.27 -4.28
CA VAL A 64 -1.15 -3.89 -4.82
C VAL A 64 0.05 -3.61 -3.91
N ALA A 65 0.19 -2.38 -3.44
CA ALA A 65 1.28 -1.99 -2.54
C ALA A 65 1.25 -2.77 -1.21
N VAL A 66 0.08 -2.91 -0.62
CA VAL A 66 -0.13 -3.69 0.61
C VAL A 66 0.14 -5.17 0.35
N GLY A 67 -0.39 -5.72 -0.74
CA GLY A 67 -0.19 -7.12 -1.11
C GLY A 67 1.28 -7.46 -1.40
N ALA A 68 2.01 -6.53 -2.01
CA ALA A 68 3.44 -6.71 -2.32
C ALA A 68 4.34 -6.80 -1.07
N LEU A 69 3.85 -6.34 0.07
CA LEU A 69 4.56 -6.42 1.36
C LEU A 69 4.02 -7.56 2.26
N ALA A 70 3.06 -8.33 1.76
CA ALA A 70 2.38 -9.36 2.55
C ALA A 70 3.19 -10.65 2.73
N ASP A 71 4.24 -10.86 1.95
CA ASP A 71 5.09 -12.06 2.02
C ASP A 71 5.80 -12.22 3.38
N GLU A 72 5.91 -11.14 4.12
CA GLU A 72 6.46 -11.10 5.47
C GLU A 72 5.37 -11.04 6.55
N ILE A 73 4.17 -11.55 6.25
CA ILE A 73 3.06 -11.55 7.21
C ILE A 73 3.50 -12.22 8.50
N ASN A 74 3.37 -11.44 9.54
CA ASN A 74 3.62 -11.87 10.90
C ASN A 74 2.34 -12.51 11.48
N GLU A 75 2.43 -13.78 11.89
CA GLU A 75 1.30 -14.57 12.43
C GLU A 75 0.67 -13.95 13.69
N VAL A 76 1.40 -13.09 14.41
CA VAL A 76 0.95 -12.43 15.64
C VAL A 76 0.60 -10.94 15.42
N ALA A 77 0.46 -10.52 14.17
CA ALA A 77 0.08 -9.17 13.80
C ALA A 77 -1.13 -9.17 12.87
N ILE A 78 -1.98 -8.18 13.03
CA ILE A 78 -3.11 -7.93 12.13
C ILE A 78 -3.13 -6.46 11.70
N SER A 79 -3.63 -6.22 10.52
CA SER A 79 -3.86 -4.86 10.01
C SER A 79 -4.90 -4.16 10.89
N TYR A 80 -4.54 -2.99 11.43
CA TYR A 80 -5.41 -2.20 12.32
C TYR A 80 -6.01 -1.00 11.60
N GLY A 81 -5.24 -0.37 10.69
CA GLY A 81 -5.72 0.75 9.91
C GLY A 81 -4.69 1.31 8.95
N TYR A 82 -5.15 2.24 8.14
CA TYR A 82 -4.34 3.01 7.20
C TYR A 82 -4.57 4.49 7.43
N ASP A 83 -3.49 5.23 7.70
CA ASP A 83 -3.54 6.66 7.95
C ASP A 83 -2.83 7.42 6.85
N ARG A 84 -3.26 8.67 6.64
CA ARG A 84 -2.59 9.61 5.75
C ARG A 84 -2.32 9.08 4.34
N ILE A 85 -3.30 8.39 3.76
CA ILE A 85 -3.23 7.92 2.37
C ILE A 85 -3.23 9.15 1.45
N ARG A 86 -2.22 9.24 0.56
CA ARG A 86 -2.10 10.28 -0.45
C ARG A 86 -1.74 9.67 -1.80
N PHE A 87 -2.54 9.98 -2.80
CA PHE A 87 -2.28 9.68 -4.21
C PHE A 87 -1.49 10.85 -4.78
N ILE A 88 -0.18 10.67 -4.96
CA ILE A 88 0.78 11.75 -5.24
C ILE A 88 0.96 11.95 -6.74
N SER A 89 1.08 10.85 -7.48
CA SER A 89 1.23 10.86 -8.94
C SER A 89 0.42 9.74 -9.58
N PRO A 90 -0.10 9.92 -10.79
CA PRO A 90 -0.86 8.88 -11.48
C PRO A 90 0.03 7.67 -11.81
N VAL A 91 -0.58 6.49 -11.81
CA VAL A 91 0.03 5.25 -12.29
C VAL A 91 -0.67 4.85 -13.57
N PHE A 92 0.10 4.59 -14.61
CA PHE A 92 -0.39 4.21 -15.93
C PHE A 92 -0.18 2.73 -16.21
N ILE A 93 -0.91 2.19 -17.18
CA ILE A 93 -0.68 0.85 -17.70
C ILE A 93 0.78 0.75 -18.18
N GLY A 94 1.48 -0.28 -17.73
CA GLY A 94 2.90 -0.50 -18.04
C GLY A 94 3.88 0.07 -17.01
N ASP A 95 3.41 0.92 -16.07
CA ASP A 95 4.26 1.35 -14.96
C ASP A 95 4.57 0.16 -14.03
N THR A 96 5.80 0.12 -13.56
CA THR A 96 6.26 -0.87 -12.59
C THR A 96 6.43 -0.18 -11.23
N ILE A 97 5.69 -0.63 -10.24
CA ILE A 97 5.71 -0.06 -8.89
C ILE A 97 6.48 -0.95 -7.92
N THR A 98 7.13 -0.32 -6.96
CA THR A 98 7.86 -0.95 -5.86
C THR A 98 7.44 -0.28 -4.56
N SER A 99 7.15 -1.09 -3.54
CA SER A 99 6.75 -0.61 -2.21
C SER A 99 7.92 -0.72 -1.25
N LYS A 100 8.21 0.37 -0.53
CA LYS A 100 9.15 0.38 0.59
C LYS A 100 8.38 0.70 1.86
N ALA A 101 8.58 -0.13 2.87
CA ALA A 101 8.03 0.06 4.22
C ALA A 101 9.15 0.34 5.21
N GLU A 102 8.88 1.25 6.17
CA GLU A 102 9.78 1.60 7.25
C GLU A 102 8.99 1.75 8.55
N ILE A 103 9.42 1.08 9.61
CA ILE A 103 8.81 1.22 10.94
C ILE A 103 9.21 2.58 11.50
N VAL A 104 8.23 3.46 11.69
CA VAL A 104 8.46 4.84 12.12
C VAL A 104 8.02 5.11 13.55
N ALA A 105 7.12 4.29 14.10
CA ALA A 105 6.65 4.44 15.48
C ALA A 105 6.15 3.12 16.07
N LYS A 106 6.25 3.02 17.38
CA LYS A 106 5.63 1.97 18.21
C LYS A 106 4.89 2.64 19.35
N ARG A 107 3.70 2.15 19.69
CA ARG A 107 2.92 2.67 20.80
C ARG A 107 2.04 1.60 21.43
N GLU A 108 1.62 1.84 22.65
CA GLU A 108 0.68 0.97 23.36
C GLU A 108 -0.71 1.02 22.72
N HIS A 109 -1.39 -0.13 22.69
CA HIS A 109 -2.79 -0.16 22.30
C HIS A 109 -3.66 0.45 23.43
N ALA A 110 -4.48 1.46 23.12
CA ALA A 110 -5.19 2.27 24.12
C ALA A 110 -6.07 1.45 25.10
N LYS A 111 -6.67 0.35 24.65
CA LYS A 111 -7.59 -0.47 25.45
C LYS A 111 -7.07 -1.85 25.81
N ARG A 112 -5.98 -2.32 25.17
CA ARG A 112 -5.46 -3.68 25.31
C ARG A 112 -3.94 -3.69 25.46
N ALA A 113 -3.40 -2.71 26.17
CA ALA A 113 -1.96 -2.52 26.36
C ALA A 113 -1.24 -3.73 27.00
N ALA A 114 -1.97 -4.52 27.79
CA ALA A 114 -1.39 -5.75 28.39
C ALA A 114 -1.01 -6.82 27.34
N ASP A 115 -1.78 -6.89 26.25
CA ASP A 115 -1.64 -7.97 25.26
C ASP A 115 -1.10 -7.49 23.90
N PHE A 116 -1.29 -6.21 23.56
CA PHE A 116 -1.01 -5.67 22.22
C PHE A 116 -0.33 -4.30 22.24
N GLY A 117 0.51 -4.09 21.24
CA GLY A 117 0.97 -2.78 20.85
C GLY A 117 0.60 -2.45 19.40
N LEU A 118 0.77 -1.20 19.01
CA LEU A 118 0.60 -0.73 17.63
C LEU A 118 1.96 -0.38 17.03
N VAL A 119 2.18 -0.83 15.82
CA VAL A 119 3.37 -0.54 15.02
C VAL A 119 2.95 0.26 13.81
N ASP A 120 3.51 1.45 13.64
CA ASP A 120 3.26 2.33 12.50
C ASP A 120 4.38 2.14 11.46
N GLU A 121 3.96 1.79 10.27
CA GLU A 121 4.83 1.53 9.14
C GLU A 121 4.56 2.54 8.03
N GLN A 122 5.51 3.42 7.75
CA GLN A 122 5.43 4.33 6.62
C GLN A 122 5.68 3.55 5.34
N VAL A 123 4.71 3.54 4.44
CA VAL A 123 4.83 2.92 3.12
C VAL A 123 4.95 4.01 2.06
N THR A 124 5.98 3.90 1.23
CA THR A 124 6.22 4.74 0.07
C THR A 124 6.28 3.85 -1.17
N VAL A 125 5.46 4.16 -2.16
CA VAL A 125 5.40 3.42 -3.42
C VAL A 125 5.96 4.29 -4.53
N THR A 126 6.92 3.76 -5.26
CA THR A 126 7.57 4.44 -6.39
C THR A 126 7.35 3.70 -7.69
N ASN A 127 7.35 4.43 -8.81
CA ASN A 127 7.37 3.84 -10.15
C ASN A 127 8.82 3.58 -10.62
N GLN A 128 8.98 3.06 -11.83
CA GLN A 128 10.29 2.75 -12.44
C GLN A 128 11.19 3.97 -12.66
N ARG A 129 10.65 5.19 -12.61
CA ARG A 129 11.39 6.45 -12.70
C ARG A 129 11.83 7.00 -11.35
N GLY A 130 11.50 6.31 -10.25
CA GLY A 130 11.78 6.75 -8.90
C GLY A 130 10.80 7.81 -8.37
N GLU A 131 9.70 8.07 -9.08
CA GLU A 131 8.66 9.01 -8.64
C GLU A 131 7.77 8.34 -7.60
N THR A 132 7.48 9.05 -6.51
CA THR A 132 6.51 8.58 -5.52
C THR A 132 5.10 8.69 -6.08
N VAL A 133 4.37 7.59 -6.12
CA VAL A 133 3.01 7.52 -6.66
C VAL A 133 1.95 7.49 -5.57
N ILE A 134 2.23 6.82 -4.45
CA ILE A 134 1.35 6.79 -3.27
C ILE A 134 2.19 6.69 -2.00
N ALA A 135 1.72 7.31 -0.92
CA ALA A 135 2.30 7.15 0.41
C ALA A 135 1.19 7.04 1.46
N PHE A 136 1.42 6.23 2.48
CA PHE A 136 0.48 6.03 3.59
C PHE A 136 1.19 5.45 4.81
N VAL A 137 0.52 5.47 5.95
CA VAL A 137 0.96 4.76 7.16
C VAL A 137 0.08 3.52 7.33
N HIS A 138 0.68 2.35 7.35
CA HIS A 138 0.01 1.11 7.72
C HIS A 138 0.21 0.86 9.21
N VAL A 139 -0.88 0.74 9.94
CA VAL A 139 -0.86 0.50 11.39
C VAL A 139 -1.18 -0.97 11.64
N TYR A 140 -0.28 -1.68 12.28
CA TYR A 140 -0.47 -3.05 12.73
C TYR A 140 -0.77 -3.11 14.22
N MET A 141 -1.70 -3.98 14.61
CA MET A 141 -1.86 -4.42 15.99
C MET A 141 -1.08 -5.71 16.16
N VAL A 142 -0.10 -5.70 17.06
CA VAL A 142 0.85 -6.81 17.26
C VAL A 142 0.79 -7.32 18.68
N GLU A 143 0.76 -8.64 18.85
CA GLU A 143 0.80 -9.28 20.17
C GLU A 143 2.12 -9.00 20.88
N LYS A 144 2.04 -8.84 22.20
CA LYS A 144 3.21 -8.78 23.09
C LYS A 144 3.64 -10.19 23.48
N LYS A 145 4.94 -10.37 23.66
CA LYS A 145 5.48 -11.63 24.15
C LYS A 145 5.05 -11.83 25.61
N LYS A 146 4.46 -12.97 25.91
CA LYS A 146 4.10 -13.38 27.28
C LYS A 146 5.28 -14.01 27.99
#